data_c28796abbdd5473e8c140af1ea4222fd
#
_entry.id   c28796abbdd5473e8c140af1ea4222fd
#
_cell.length_a   1.000
_cell.length_b   1.000
_cell.length_c   1.000
_cell.angle_alpha   90.00
_cell.angle_beta   90.00
_cell.angle_gamma   90.00
#
_symmetry.space_group_name_H-M   'P 1'
#
loop_
_entity.id
_entity.type
_entity.pdbx_description
1 polymer ?
#
loop_
_entity_poly.entity_id
_entity_poly.type
_entity_poly.pdbx_seq_one_letter_code
_entity_poly.pdbx_strand_id
1 'polypeptide(L)'
;MSALGTRRNFLGRINLALTGFAFTRALPFQNAIGVQEPVAEPVDYYDKLGITKRINAAGTYTYLTGALMSPSVQAAVAQAAKHPVFLEDLQKAAGEYLARKLRCEGAMVTAGAASAVTLATAACITVANGSPASHAMPTDMNGLKNEVIVQKAHRYDYDHAMRNCGIRFVDVQTLREYESAFTRNTVMCFFYNAADAGQISREDWIRVAHAHGVPCLNDAAADVPPISLVPSGFV
;
A
#
# COMPACT_ATOMS: atom_id res chain seq x y z
N MET A 1 -18.11 -29.64 32.11
CA MET A 1 -17.75 -28.33 32.65
C MET A 1 -16.24 -28.21 32.63
N SER A 2 -15.70 -27.53 31.63
CA SER A 2 -14.27 -27.40 31.34
C SER A 2 -13.79 -26.04 31.84
N ALA A 3 -12.83 -26.03 32.77
CA ALA A 3 -12.24 -24.82 33.31
C ALA A 3 -11.16 -24.30 32.35
N LEU A 4 -11.47 -23.22 31.67
CA LEU A 4 -10.50 -22.43 30.89
C LEU A 4 -9.60 -21.66 31.87
N GLY A 5 -8.33 -22.09 31.96
CA GLY A 5 -7.29 -21.39 32.71
C GLY A 5 -6.95 -20.04 32.06
N THR A 6 -7.09 -18.96 32.83
CA THR A 6 -6.78 -17.59 32.36
C THR A 6 -5.28 -17.35 32.25
N ARG A 7 -4.88 -16.41 31.35
CA ARG A 7 -3.48 -15.95 31.14
C ARG A 7 -2.69 -15.66 32.42
N ARG A 8 -3.42 -15.32 33.50
CA ARG A 8 -2.86 -15.02 34.81
C ARG A 8 -2.27 -16.26 35.52
N ASN A 9 -2.81 -17.46 35.24
CA ASN A 9 -2.31 -18.72 35.83
C ASN A 9 -1.07 -19.26 35.09
N PHE A 10 -0.85 -18.82 33.84
CA PHE A 10 0.34 -19.17 33.07
C PHE A 10 1.59 -18.43 33.57
N LEU A 11 1.45 -17.14 33.88
CA LEU A 11 2.57 -16.31 34.41
C LEU A 11 2.93 -16.68 35.86
N GLY A 12 1.96 -17.15 36.67
CA GLY A 12 2.23 -17.61 38.02
C GLY A 12 3.03 -18.90 38.09
N ARG A 13 3.02 -19.74 37.05
CA ARG A 13 3.79 -20.99 37.00
C ARG A 13 5.23 -20.82 36.58
N ILE A 14 5.55 -19.72 35.90
CA ILE A 14 6.94 -19.40 35.49
C ILE A 14 7.75 -18.86 36.66
N ASN A 15 7.12 -18.17 37.62
CA ASN A 15 7.81 -17.63 38.81
C ASN A 15 8.19 -18.67 39.87
N LEU A 16 7.62 -19.88 39.83
CA LEU A 16 7.95 -20.93 40.81
C LEU A 16 9.11 -21.83 40.38
N ALA A 17 9.59 -21.69 39.13
CA ALA A 17 10.73 -22.49 38.60
C ALA A 17 12.09 -21.77 38.71
N LEU A 18 12.13 -20.52 39.23
CA LEU A 18 13.35 -19.70 39.28
C LEU A 18 13.99 -19.56 40.65
N THR A 19 13.44 -20.23 41.69
CA THR A 19 14.01 -20.18 43.06
C THR A 19 14.61 -21.49 43.51
N GLY A 20 15.57 -21.98 42.79
CA GLY A 20 16.28 -23.17 43.23
C GLY A 20 17.36 -23.67 42.31
N PHE A 21 18.44 -22.92 42.10
CA PHE A 21 19.74 -23.51 41.79
C PHE A 21 20.82 -22.41 41.86
N ALA A 22 21.26 -22.13 43.08
CA ALA A 22 22.56 -21.51 43.29
C ALA A 22 23.59 -22.64 43.42
N PHE A 23 24.25 -22.97 42.34
CA PHE A 23 25.51 -23.69 42.39
C PHE A 23 26.51 -23.04 41.43
N THR A 24 27.36 -22.23 42.04
CA THR A 24 28.57 -21.70 41.42
C THR A 24 29.50 -22.82 40.99
N ARG A 25 29.56 -23.08 39.69
CA ARG A 25 30.75 -23.64 39.05
C ARG A 25 31.06 -22.74 37.85
N ALA A 26 32.14 -21.97 38.00
CA ALA A 26 32.77 -21.26 36.87
C ALA A 26 33.21 -22.31 35.85
N LEU A 27 32.46 -22.48 34.80
CA LEU A 27 32.94 -23.18 33.59
C LEU A 27 33.77 -22.17 32.81
N PRO A 28 34.94 -22.55 32.30
CA PRO A 28 35.71 -21.67 31.44
C PRO A 28 34.86 -21.35 30.20
N PHE A 29 34.80 -20.09 29.87
CA PHE A 29 34.28 -19.58 28.60
C PHE A 29 35.21 -20.13 27.51
N GLN A 30 34.99 -21.38 27.06
CA GLN A 30 35.56 -21.84 25.82
C GLN A 30 34.92 -21.03 24.72
N ASN A 31 35.75 -20.28 24.03
CA ASN A 31 35.39 -19.63 22.77
C ASN A 31 34.61 -20.63 21.91
N ALA A 32 33.30 -20.47 21.82
CA ALA A 32 32.52 -21.13 20.81
C ALA A 32 33.06 -20.57 19.48
N ILE A 33 34.04 -21.28 18.91
CA ILE A 33 34.37 -21.10 17.50
C ILE A 33 33.05 -21.35 16.79
N GLY A 34 32.44 -20.26 16.31
CA GLY A 34 31.23 -20.32 15.53
C GLY A 34 31.52 -21.27 14.35
N VAL A 35 31.06 -22.49 14.47
CA VAL A 35 30.95 -23.37 13.32
C VAL A 35 30.01 -22.63 12.38
N GLN A 36 30.60 -21.96 11.41
CA GLN A 36 29.87 -21.36 10.31
C GLN A 36 29.25 -22.56 9.58
N GLU A 37 27.96 -22.80 9.82
CA GLU A 37 27.25 -23.82 9.05
C GLU A 37 27.51 -23.51 7.57
N PRO A 38 27.85 -24.54 6.77
CA PRO A 38 28.05 -24.34 5.35
C PRO A 38 26.78 -23.69 4.80
N VAL A 39 26.94 -22.50 4.21
CA VAL A 39 25.82 -21.81 3.54
C VAL A 39 25.37 -22.77 2.45
N ALA A 40 24.26 -23.45 2.70
CA ALA A 40 23.67 -24.34 1.72
C ALA A 40 23.39 -23.49 0.45
N GLU A 41 23.71 -24.05 -0.72
CA GLU A 41 23.36 -23.43 -1.99
C GLU A 41 21.90 -22.99 -1.96
N PRO A 42 21.59 -21.76 -2.34
CA PRO A 42 20.23 -21.25 -2.27
C PRO A 42 19.30 -22.13 -3.11
N VAL A 43 18.31 -22.71 -2.47
CA VAL A 43 17.31 -23.56 -3.14
C VAL A 43 16.49 -22.69 -4.08
N ASP A 44 16.45 -23.04 -5.36
CA ASP A 44 15.53 -22.43 -6.29
C ASP A 44 14.13 -23.05 -6.10
N TYR A 45 13.26 -22.28 -5.47
CA TYR A 45 11.90 -22.73 -5.17
C TYR A 45 11.00 -22.84 -6.40
N TYR A 46 11.27 -22.11 -7.49
CA TYR A 46 10.51 -22.28 -8.73
C TYR A 46 10.79 -23.66 -9.35
N ASP A 47 12.04 -24.06 -9.39
CA ASP A 47 12.42 -25.41 -9.85
C ASP A 47 11.83 -26.49 -8.93
N LYS A 48 11.90 -26.28 -7.62
CA LYS A 48 11.33 -27.22 -6.63
C LYS A 48 9.81 -27.38 -6.78
N LEU A 49 9.11 -26.33 -7.17
CA LEU A 49 7.66 -26.30 -7.39
C LEU A 49 7.27 -26.70 -8.83
N GLY A 50 8.24 -26.96 -9.71
CA GLY A 50 7.97 -27.28 -11.12
C GLY A 50 7.45 -26.10 -11.93
N ILE A 51 7.75 -24.84 -11.53
CA ILE A 51 7.28 -23.63 -12.20
C ILE A 51 8.27 -23.24 -13.31
N THR A 52 7.77 -23.10 -14.53
CA THR A 52 8.58 -22.63 -15.65
C THR A 52 8.92 -21.15 -15.50
N LYS A 53 10.19 -20.83 -15.35
CA LYS A 53 10.68 -19.43 -15.38
C LYS A 53 10.54 -18.84 -16.76
N ARG A 54 10.20 -17.55 -16.81
CA ARG A 54 9.97 -16.83 -18.07
C ARG A 54 10.80 -15.55 -18.12
N ILE A 55 11.16 -15.13 -19.32
CA ILE A 55 11.74 -13.80 -19.58
C ILE A 55 10.58 -12.84 -19.74
N ASN A 56 10.47 -11.87 -18.81
CA ASN A 56 9.45 -10.83 -18.92
C ASN A 56 9.91 -9.76 -19.92
N ALA A 57 9.33 -9.76 -21.11
CA ALA A 57 9.53 -8.74 -22.14
C ALA A 57 8.29 -7.84 -22.34
N ALA A 58 7.26 -8.00 -21.50
CA ALA A 58 5.99 -7.28 -21.65
C ALA A 58 5.88 -6.02 -20.77
N GLY A 59 6.70 -5.89 -19.72
CA GLY A 59 6.66 -4.75 -18.79
C GLY A 59 6.34 -5.15 -17.35
N THR A 60 5.96 -4.19 -16.53
CA THR A 60 5.75 -4.35 -15.07
C THR A 60 4.36 -4.90 -14.71
N TYR A 61 3.93 -5.96 -15.38
CA TYR A 61 2.63 -6.56 -15.11
C TYR A 61 2.63 -7.47 -13.88
N THR A 62 1.65 -7.30 -13.01
CA THR A 62 1.52 -8.05 -11.75
C THR A 62 1.44 -9.55 -11.97
N TYR A 63 0.73 -10.03 -13.00
CA TYR A 63 0.62 -11.47 -13.31
C TYR A 63 1.94 -12.10 -13.77
N LEU A 64 2.92 -11.29 -14.15
CA LEU A 64 4.31 -11.70 -14.45
C LEU A 64 5.26 -11.40 -13.28
N THR A 65 4.74 -11.22 -12.07
CA THR A 65 5.50 -10.85 -10.86
C THR A 65 6.23 -9.50 -10.95
N GLY A 66 5.82 -8.64 -11.89
CA GLY A 66 6.42 -7.32 -12.10
C GLY A 66 7.77 -7.38 -12.81
N ALA A 67 8.67 -6.46 -12.47
CA ALA A 67 10.03 -6.40 -13.00
C ALA A 67 11.03 -7.08 -12.06
N LEU A 68 12.14 -7.58 -12.61
CA LEU A 68 13.25 -8.09 -11.81
C LEU A 68 13.88 -6.95 -11.00
N MET A 69 14.08 -7.19 -9.71
CA MET A 69 14.85 -6.28 -8.86
C MET A 69 16.31 -6.27 -9.29
N SER A 70 16.91 -5.07 -9.39
CA SER A 70 18.35 -4.95 -9.65
C SER A 70 19.16 -5.57 -8.51
N PRO A 71 20.41 -6.01 -8.75
CA PRO A 71 21.26 -6.59 -7.70
C PRO A 71 21.42 -5.68 -6.47
N SER A 72 21.49 -4.38 -6.67
CA SER A 72 21.57 -3.40 -5.57
C SER A 72 20.31 -3.39 -4.70
N VAL A 73 19.13 -3.48 -5.30
CA VAL A 73 17.86 -3.57 -4.57
C VAL A 73 17.75 -4.89 -3.81
N GLN A 74 18.13 -6.01 -4.44
CA GLN A 74 18.16 -7.31 -3.76
C GLN A 74 19.08 -7.30 -2.54
N ALA A 75 20.28 -6.73 -2.67
CA ALA A 75 21.24 -6.58 -1.57
C ALA A 75 20.67 -5.70 -0.43
N ALA A 76 19.99 -4.60 -0.77
CA ALA A 76 19.35 -3.73 0.21
C ALA A 76 18.23 -4.45 0.98
N VAL A 77 17.38 -5.22 0.30
CA VAL A 77 16.33 -6.05 0.93
C VAL A 77 16.96 -7.09 1.86
N ALA A 78 17.98 -7.81 1.39
CA ALA A 78 18.68 -8.81 2.20
C ALA A 78 19.34 -8.20 3.45
N GLN A 79 19.86 -6.98 3.36
CA GLN A 79 20.44 -6.27 4.50
C GLN A 79 19.36 -5.80 5.48
N ALA A 80 18.26 -5.21 4.97
CA ALA A 80 17.15 -4.73 5.79
C ALA A 80 16.49 -5.89 6.57
N ALA A 81 16.36 -7.06 5.98
CA ALA A 81 15.77 -8.25 6.61
C ALA A 81 16.51 -8.73 7.86
N LYS A 82 17.73 -8.25 8.11
CA LYS A 82 18.52 -8.61 9.30
C LYS A 82 18.17 -7.81 10.54
N HIS A 83 17.42 -6.73 10.40
CA HIS A 83 17.16 -5.77 11.47
C HIS A 83 15.66 -5.45 11.57
N PRO A 84 15.01 -5.76 12.71
CA PRO A 84 13.66 -5.27 12.96
C PRO A 84 13.69 -3.76 13.23
N VAL A 85 12.67 -3.06 12.74
CA VAL A 85 12.46 -1.63 12.97
C VAL A 85 10.99 -1.36 13.25
N PHE A 86 10.65 -0.24 13.86
CA PHE A 86 9.27 0.19 13.95
C PHE A 86 8.75 0.58 12.56
N LEU A 87 7.63 -0.01 12.18
CA LEU A 87 7.04 0.22 10.85
C LEU A 87 6.63 1.68 10.64
N GLU A 88 6.13 2.34 11.68
CA GLU A 88 5.74 3.75 11.63
C GLU A 88 6.94 4.66 11.33
N ASP A 89 8.08 4.41 11.99
CA ASP A 89 9.32 5.17 11.76
C ASP A 89 9.84 4.95 10.33
N LEU A 90 9.77 3.70 9.86
CA LEU A 90 10.19 3.36 8.51
C LEU A 90 9.32 4.05 7.46
N GLN A 91 7.99 4.00 7.61
CA GLN A 91 7.05 4.65 6.68
C GLN A 91 7.25 6.17 6.64
N LYS A 92 7.40 6.79 7.80
CA LYS A 92 7.67 8.22 7.91
C LYS A 92 8.97 8.61 7.21
N ALA A 93 10.07 7.95 7.54
CA ALA A 93 11.39 8.25 6.98
C ALA A 93 11.44 8.01 5.46
N ALA A 94 10.84 6.90 4.98
CA ALA A 94 10.76 6.58 3.56
C ALA A 94 9.88 7.60 2.81
N GLY A 95 8.73 7.97 3.37
CA GLY A 95 7.85 8.97 2.81
C GLY A 95 8.51 10.33 2.66
N GLU A 96 9.17 10.82 3.71
CA GLU A 96 9.92 12.08 3.68
C GLU A 96 11.08 12.06 2.66
N TYR A 97 11.79 10.93 2.57
CA TYR A 97 12.85 10.77 1.58
C TYR A 97 12.33 10.85 0.15
N LEU A 98 11.24 10.10 -0.15
CA LEU A 98 10.63 10.07 -1.47
C LEU A 98 10.01 11.41 -1.84
N ALA A 99 9.31 12.07 -0.92
CA ALA A 99 8.71 13.38 -1.14
C ALA A 99 9.76 14.41 -1.59
N ARG A 100 10.92 14.44 -0.91
CA ARG A 100 12.03 15.31 -1.32
C ARG A 100 12.57 14.96 -2.71
N LYS A 101 12.69 13.67 -3.04
CA LYS A 101 13.17 13.22 -4.37
C LYS A 101 12.20 13.54 -5.49
N LEU A 102 10.91 13.38 -5.24
CA LEU A 102 9.85 13.61 -6.20
C LEU A 102 9.37 15.06 -6.23
N ARG A 103 9.82 15.90 -5.31
CA ARG A 103 9.40 17.31 -5.14
C ARG A 103 7.90 17.44 -4.95
N CYS A 104 7.32 16.57 -4.13
CA CYS A 104 5.91 16.60 -3.73
C CYS A 104 5.77 16.79 -2.22
N GLU A 105 4.57 17.12 -1.76
CA GLU A 105 4.28 17.42 -0.35
C GLU A 105 4.40 16.20 0.55
N GLY A 106 4.08 15.02 0.05
CA GLY A 106 4.15 13.78 0.80
C GLY A 106 4.28 12.57 -0.11
N ALA A 107 4.76 11.46 0.44
CA ALA A 107 4.79 10.18 -0.25
C ALA A 107 4.57 9.05 0.76
N MET A 108 3.99 7.95 0.28
CA MET A 108 3.76 6.75 1.06
C MET A 108 4.13 5.51 0.24
N VAL A 109 4.82 4.57 0.87
CA VAL A 109 5.12 3.27 0.25
C VAL A 109 4.01 2.29 0.57
N THR A 110 3.53 1.59 -0.45
CA THR A 110 2.45 0.60 -0.32
C THR A 110 2.84 -0.73 -0.95
N ALA A 111 2.04 -1.77 -0.71
CA ALA A 111 2.24 -3.10 -1.27
C ALA A 111 1.81 -3.22 -2.76
N GLY A 112 1.81 -2.12 -3.50
CA GLY A 112 1.45 -2.04 -4.91
C GLY A 112 0.36 -1.00 -5.18
N ALA A 113 0.09 -0.72 -6.47
CA ALA A 113 -0.81 0.34 -6.90
C ALA A 113 -2.26 0.15 -6.39
N ALA A 114 -2.79 -1.06 -6.40
CA ALA A 114 -4.14 -1.32 -5.86
C ALA A 114 -4.25 -0.92 -4.37
N SER A 115 -3.22 -1.23 -3.57
CA SER A 115 -3.16 -0.78 -2.17
C SER A 115 -3.05 0.74 -2.05
N ALA A 116 -2.29 1.39 -2.95
CA ALA A 116 -2.18 2.85 -3.00
C ALA A 116 -3.53 3.50 -3.31
N VAL A 117 -4.25 3.01 -4.32
CA VAL A 117 -5.59 3.49 -4.68
C VAL A 117 -6.58 3.30 -3.53
N THR A 118 -6.56 2.14 -2.85
CA THR A 118 -7.40 1.90 -1.67
C THR A 118 -7.10 2.90 -0.56
N LEU A 119 -5.83 3.08 -0.19
CA LEU A 119 -5.43 3.98 0.90
C LEU A 119 -5.72 5.46 0.57
N ALA A 120 -5.45 5.89 -0.67
CA ALA A 120 -5.77 7.24 -1.11
C ALA A 120 -7.29 7.50 -1.07
N THR A 121 -8.10 6.55 -1.52
CA THR A 121 -9.57 6.63 -1.46
C THR A 121 -10.05 6.72 -0.01
N ALA A 122 -9.52 5.86 0.88
CA ALA A 122 -9.84 5.88 2.30
C ALA A 122 -9.44 7.22 2.95
N ALA A 123 -8.30 7.78 2.57
CA ALA A 123 -7.84 9.09 3.04
C ALA A 123 -8.80 10.20 2.61
N CYS A 124 -9.24 10.22 1.33
CA CYS A 124 -10.19 11.21 0.83
C CYS A 124 -11.54 11.13 1.58
N ILE A 125 -12.04 9.92 1.85
CA ILE A 125 -13.25 9.73 2.66
C ILE A 125 -13.03 10.25 4.09
N THR A 126 -11.90 9.91 4.71
CA THR A 126 -11.58 10.33 6.08
C THR A 126 -11.46 11.85 6.18
N VAL A 127 -10.79 12.50 5.25
CA VAL A 127 -10.67 13.97 5.21
C VAL A 127 -12.02 14.63 5.06
N ALA A 128 -12.89 14.09 4.18
CA ALA A 128 -14.21 14.68 3.91
C ALA A 128 -15.23 14.50 5.05
N ASN A 129 -15.06 13.49 5.93
CA ASN A 129 -16.01 13.11 6.98
C ASN A 129 -15.45 13.19 8.41
N GLY A 130 -14.14 13.39 8.57
CA GLY A 130 -13.47 13.31 9.88
C GLY A 130 -13.01 11.89 10.25
N SER A 131 -12.18 11.80 11.29
CA SER A 131 -11.53 10.54 11.71
C SER A 131 -12.48 9.36 12.03
N PRO A 132 -13.72 9.54 12.53
CA PRO A 132 -14.63 8.41 12.75
C PRO A 132 -14.90 7.59 11.48
N ALA A 133 -14.83 8.20 10.29
CA ALA A 133 -15.04 7.51 9.01
C ALA A 133 -14.05 6.37 8.79
N SER A 134 -12.83 6.46 9.29
CA SER A 134 -11.82 5.40 9.16
C SER A 134 -12.21 4.09 9.85
N HIS A 135 -13.04 4.15 10.88
CA HIS A 135 -13.54 2.98 11.59
C HIS A 135 -14.86 2.45 11.02
N ALA A 136 -15.62 3.30 10.32
CA ALA A 136 -16.90 2.93 9.69
C ALA A 136 -16.69 2.21 8.35
N MET A 137 -15.67 2.60 7.59
CA MET A 137 -15.35 1.97 6.31
C MET A 137 -14.99 0.49 6.43
N PRO A 138 -15.37 -0.32 5.46
CA PRO A 138 -16.27 -0.06 4.33
C PRO A 138 -17.74 -0.39 4.63
N THR A 139 -18.05 -0.91 5.81
CA THR A 139 -19.31 -1.62 6.09
C THR A 139 -20.42 -0.71 6.59
N ASP A 140 -20.10 0.38 7.23
CA ASP A 140 -21.06 1.35 7.74
C ASP A 140 -20.83 2.73 7.12
N MET A 141 -21.34 2.90 5.92
CA MET A 141 -21.21 4.14 5.14
C MET A 141 -22.42 5.08 5.32
N ASN A 142 -23.36 4.77 6.23
CA ASN A 142 -24.55 5.56 6.43
C ASN A 142 -24.23 6.99 6.90
N GLY A 143 -24.70 7.97 6.13
CA GLY A 143 -24.45 9.39 6.42
C GLY A 143 -23.06 9.90 6.07
N LEU A 144 -22.15 9.04 5.59
CA LEU A 144 -20.82 9.44 5.14
C LEU A 144 -20.86 9.87 3.66
N LYS A 145 -20.06 10.87 3.34
CA LYS A 145 -19.75 11.24 1.96
C LYS A 145 -18.87 10.13 1.37
N ASN A 146 -19.24 9.60 0.20
CA ASN A 146 -18.55 8.45 -0.39
C ASN A 146 -18.67 8.40 -1.92
N GLU A 147 -18.97 9.50 -2.58
CA GLU A 147 -19.07 9.53 -4.04
C GLU A 147 -17.70 9.81 -4.67
N VAL A 148 -17.36 8.98 -5.66
CA VAL A 148 -16.17 9.16 -6.49
C VAL A 148 -16.62 9.37 -7.94
N ILE A 149 -16.25 10.52 -8.50
CA ILE A 149 -16.55 10.83 -9.90
C ILE A 149 -15.46 10.21 -10.78
N VAL A 150 -15.87 9.57 -11.87
CA VAL A 150 -14.97 8.91 -12.82
C VAL A 150 -15.51 9.04 -14.24
N GLN A 151 -14.63 9.22 -15.22
CA GLN A 151 -15.02 9.09 -16.62
C GLN A 151 -15.42 7.66 -16.92
N LYS A 152 -16.53 7.44 -17.62
CA LYS A 152 -17.00 6.11 -18.00
C LYS A 152 -15.94 5.31 -18.77
N ALA A 153 -15.13 5.99 -19.61
CA ALA A 153 -14.01 5.38 -20.32
C ALA A 153 -12.83 4.98 -19.42
N HIS A 154 -12.77 5.48 -18.18
CA HIS A 154 -11.72 5.18 -17.21
C HIS A 154 -12.13 4.10 -16.20
N ARG A 155 -13.28 3.43 -16.41
CA ARG A 155 -13.68 2.27 -15.62
C ARG A 155 -12.86 1.06 -16.05
N TYR A 156 -12.33 0.30 -15.09
CA TYR A 156 -11.42 -0.82 -15.34
C TYR A 156 -11.47 -1.86 -14.22
N ASP A 157 -10.75 -2.96 -14.39
CA ASP A 157 -10.82 -4.11 -13.47
C ASP A 157 -10.37 -3.80 -12.04
N TYR A 158 -9.52 -2.79 -11.85
CA TYR A 158 -9.05 -2.36 -10.52
C TYR A 158 -10.00 -1.40 -9.79
N ASP A 159 -11.18 -1.11 -10.31
CA ASP A 159 -12.24 -0.36 -9.62
C ASP A 159 -12.52 -0.91 -8.20
N HIS A 160 -12.30 -2.21 -7.99
CA HIS A 160 -12.48 -2.85 -6.70
C HIS A 160 -11.59 -2.27 -5.61
N ALA A 161 -10.42 -1.70 -5.95
CA ALA A 161 -9.53 -1.06 -4.98
C ALA A 161 -10.23 0.13 -4.29
N MET A 162 -11.00 0.93 -5.04
CA MET A 162 -11.82 2.01 -4.48
C MET A 162 -13.09 1.47 -3.80
N ARG A 163 -13.74 0.45 -4.41
CA ARG A 163 -14.96 -0.18 -3.85
C ARG A 163 -14.73 -0.77 -2.47
N ASN A 164 -13.51 -1.25 -2.18
CA ASN A 164 -13.13 -1.75 -0.87
C ASN A 164 -13.27 -0.71 0.26
N CYS A 165 -13.39 0.58 -0.10
CA CYS A 165 -13.64 1.66 0.87
C CYS A 165 -15.14 2.00 1.03
N GLY A 166 -16.04 1.27 0.37
CA GLY A 166 -17.49 1.52 0.46
C GLY A 166 -17.97 2.72 -0.35
N ILE A 167 -17.26 3.08 -1.43
CA ILE A 167 -17.62 4.21 -2.29
C ILE A 167 -18.77 3.88 -3.23
N ARG A 168 -19.38 4.94 -3.77
CA ARG A 168 -20.30 4.91 -4.88
C ARG A 168 -19.70 5.69 -6.06
N PHE A 169 -19.62 5.05 -7.23
CA PHE A 169 -19.18 5.73 -8.44
C PHE A 169 -20.28 6.63 -9.02
N VAL A 170 -19.84 7.78 -9.51
CA VAL A 170 -20.63 8.70 -10.34
C VAL A 170 -19.95 8.74 -11.71
N ASP A 171 -20.51 8.02 -12.67
CA ASP A 171 -19.97 7.92 -14.02
C ASP A 171 -20.36 9.16 -14.84
N VAL A 172 -19.36 9.79 -15.49
CA VAL A 172 -19.56 10.93 -16.39
C VAL A 172 -18.90 10.66 -17.74
N GLN A 173 -19.38 11.30 -18.80
CA GLN A 173 -18.86 11.10 -20.14
C GLN A 173 -18.43 12.40 -20.81
N THR A 174 -19.14 13.49 -20.56
CA THR A 174 -18.88 14.80 -21.13
C THR A 174 -18.44 15.81 -20.06
N LEU A 175 -17.73 16.87 -20.47
CA LEU A 175 -17.34 17.93 -19.55
C LEU A 175 -18.57 18.55 -18.83
N ARG A 176 -19.68 18.75 -19.54
CA ARG A 176 -20.91 19.27 -18.97
C ARG A 176 -21.50 18.35 -17.89
N GLU A 177 -21.49 17.04 -18.13
CA GLU A 177 -21.90 16.07 -17.11
C GLU A 177 -20.99 16.14 -15.90
N TYR A 178 -19.66 16.23 -16.12
CA TYR A 178 -18.68 16.33 -15.05
C TYR A 178 -18.88 17.56 -14.18
N GLU A 179 -19.03 18.74 -14.81
CA GLU A 179 -19.28 19.99 -14.08
C GLU A 179 -20.57 19.95 -13.24
N SER A 180 -21.55 19.16 -13.66
CA SER A 180 -22.83 19.00 -12.96
C SER A 180 -22.86 17.84 -11.95
N ALA A 181 -21.84 16.97 -11.92
CA ALA A 181 -21.83 15.74 -11.14
C ALA A 181 -21.49 15.96 -9.65
N PHE A 182 -20.92 17.09 -9.31
CA PHE A 182 -20.46 17.36 -7.94
C PHE A 182 -21.64 17.55 -7.00
N THR A 183 -21.62 16.80 -5.91
CA THR A 183 -22.59 16.89 -4.83
C THR A 183 -21.89 17.12 -3.49
N ARG A 184 -22.67 17.36 -2.44
CA ARG A 184 -22.12 17.39 -1.08
C ARG A 184 -21.45 16.08 -0.65
N ASN A 185 -21.72 14.98 -1.35
CA ASN A 185 -21.21 13.65 -1.04
C ASN A 185 -19.94 13.28 -1.85
N THR A 186 -19.52 14.14 -2.78
CA THR A 186 -18.32 13.91 -3.59
C THR A 186 -17.07 14.03 -2.71
N VAL A 187 -16.23 13.02 -2.71
CA VAL A 187 -14.99 12.97 -1.91
C VAL A 187 -13.73 12.95 -2.77
N MET A 188 -13.84 12.53 -4.04
CA MET A 188 -12.67 12.36 -4.91
C MET A 188 -13.11 12.31 -6.37
N CYS A 189 -12.24 12.78 -7.28
CA CYS A 189 -12.30 12.51 -8.70
C CYS A 189 -11.19 11.55 -9.09
N PHE A 190 -11.51 10.50 -9.83
CA PHE A 190 -10.54 9.47 -10.24
C PHE A 190 -10.22 9.56 -11.73
N PHE A 191 -8.94 9.48 -12.07
CA PHE A 191 -8.42 9.47 -13.43
C PHE A 191 -7.54 8.24 -13.64
N TYR A 192 -7.76 7.49 -14.73
CA TYR A 192 -6.91 6.37 -15.13
C TYR A 192 -6.02 6.81 -16.29
N ASN A 193 -4.73 6.95 -16.04
CA ASN A 193 -3.78 7.56 -16.99
C ASN A 193 -3.57 6.71 -18.26
N ALA A 194 -3.61 5.39 -18.15
CA ALA A 194 -3.43 4.47 -19.27
C ALA A 194 -4.69 4.28 -20.12
N ALA A 195 -5.85 4.85 -19.73
CA ALA A 195 -7.03 4.77 -20.57
C ALA A 195 -6.85 5.61 -21.83
N ASP A 196 -7.27 5.07 -22.96
CA ASP A 196 -7.43 5.86 -24.17
C ASP A 196 -8.36 7.05 -23.88
N ALA A 197 -8.06 8.19 -24.52
CA ALA A 197 -8.65 9.47 -24.20
C ALA A 197 -10.17 9.41 -24.02
N GLY A 198 -10.60 9.59 -22.77
CA GLY A 198 -11.96 9.97 -22.47
C GLY A 198 -12.28 11.33 -23.11
N GLN A 199 -13.54 11.71 -23.12
CA GLN A 199 -13.95 12.98 -23.73
C GLN A 199 -13.52 14.22 -22.95
N ILE A 200 -13.10 14.03 -21.67
CA ILE A 200 -12.67 15.11 -20.78
C ILE A 200 -11.16 15.07 -20.69
N SER A 201 -10.51 16.15 -21.06
CA SER A 201 -9.06 16.27 -20.98
C SER A 201 -8.59 16.20 -19.52
N ARG A 202 -7.33 15.84 -19.33
CA ARG A 202 -6.70 15.76 -18.01
C ARG A 202 -6.68 17.15 -17.33
N GLU A 203 -6.41 18.18 -18.10
CA GLU A 203 -6.36 19.57 -17.67
C GLU A 203 -7.74 20.03 -17.18
N ASP A 204 -8.81 19.74 -17.94
CA ASP A 204 -10.17 20.05 -17.52
C ASP A 204 -10.59 19.23 -16.30
N TRP A 205 -10.19 17.97 -16.23
CA TRP A 205 -10.47 17.12 -15.09
C TRP A 205 -9.95 17.71 -13.78
N ILE A 206 -8.67 18.12 -13.77
CA ILE A 206 -8.04 18.75 -12.62
C ILE A 206 -8.67 20.11 -12.32
N ARG A 207 -8.84 20.95 -13.35
CA ARG A 207 -9.37 22.30 -13.20
C ARG A 207 -10.76 22.32 -12.55
N VAL A 208 -11.65 21.47 -13.04
CA VAL A 208 -13.02 21.40 -12.51
C VAL A 208 -13.06 20.86 -11.09
N ALA A 209 -12.35 19.77 -10.81
CA ALA A 209 -12.28 19.20 -9.45
C ALA A 209 -11.76 20.23 -8.44
N HIS A 210 -10.66 20.91 -8.76
CA HIS A 210 -10.07 21.93 -7.89
C HIS A 210 -11.02 23.13 -7.68
N ALA A 211 -11.79 23.52 -8.70
CA ALA A 211 -12.79 24.57 -8.55
C ALA A 211 -13.89 24.20 -7.53
N HIS A 212 -14.15 22.90 -7.34
CA HIS A 212 -15.06 22.36 -6.33
C HIS A 212 -14.37 22.00 -5.01
N GLY A 213 -13.05 22.20 -4.88
CA GLY A 213 -12.29 21.81 -3.69
C GLY A 213 -12.20 20.29 -3.47
N VAL A 214 -12.34 19.50 -4.55
CA VAL A 214 -12.30 18.03 -4.52
C VAL A 214 -10.96 17.54 -5.03
N PRO A 215 -10.28 16.62 -4.31
CA PRO A 215 -9.01 16.07 -4.76
C PRO A 215 -9.16 15.18 -6.00
N CYS A 216 -8.11 15.15 -6.83
CA CYS A 216 -7.97 14.25 -7.95
C CYS A 216 -6.95 13.17 -7.65
N LEU A 217 -7.32 11.90 -7.82
CA LEU A 217 -6.40 10.76 -7.80
C LEU A 217 -6.14 10.29 -9.24
N ASN A 218 -4.86 10.14 -9.60
CA ASN A 218 -4.45 9.56 -10.88
C ASN A 218 -3.81 8.19 -10.66
N ASP A 219 -4.35 7.16 -11.30
CA ASP A 219 -3.66 5.86 -11.40
C ASP A 219 -2.75 5.86 -12.64
N ALA A 220 -1.45 5.92 -12.40
CA ALA A 220 -0.40 5.88 -13.41
C ALA A 220 0.53 4.67 -13.22
N ALA A 221 0.05 3.61 -12.61
CA ALA A 221 0.85 2.44 -12.22
C ALA A 221 1.57 1.76 -13.40
N ALA A 222 0.98 1.80 -14.60
CA ALA A 222 1.55 1.19 -15.81
C ALA A 222 2.37 2.16 -16.67
N ASP A 223 2.43 3.45 -16.30
CA ASP A 223 2.90 4.52 -17.19
C ASP A 223 4.24 5.13 -16.79
N VAL A 224 4.73 4.81 -15.63
CA VAL A 224 6.03 5.32 -15.15
C VAL A 224 7.12 4.26 -15.30
N PRO A 225 8.34 4.65 -15.63
CA PRO A 225 8.84 5.92 -16.15
C PRO A 225 8.47 6.19 -17.63
N PRO A 226 8.47 7.45 -18.10
CA PRO A 226 9.05 8.65 -17.45
C PRO A 226 8.03 9.41 -16.56
N ILE A 227 8.52 10.01 -15.47
CA ILE A 227 7.73 10.81 -14.53
C ILE A 227 7.00 11.99 -15.20
N SER A 228 7.52 12.46 -16.34
CA SER A 228 6.90 13.53 -17.13
C SER A 228 5.50 13.19 -17.64
N LEU A 229 5.11 11.91 -17.60
CA LEU A 229 3.75 11.47 -17.96
C LEU A 229 2.74 11.68 -16.83
N VAL A 230 3.19 11.97 -15.61
CA VAL A 230 2.32 12.28 -14.48
C VAL A 230 2.30 13.79 -14.25
N PRO A 231 1.25 14.49 -14.67
CA PRO A 231 1.17 15.94 -14.52
C PRO A 231 1.01 16.35 -13.07
N SER A 232 1.43 17.57 -12.76
CA SER A 232 1.08 18.24 -11.50
C SER A 232 -0.43 18.43 -11.38
N GLY A 233 -0.96 18.42 -10.16
CA GLY A 233 -2.37 18.65 -9.89
C GLY A 233 -3.18 17.40 -9.50
N PHE A 234 -2.53 16.21 -9.50
CA PHE A 234 -3.08 15.03 -8.85
C PHE A 234 -2.49 14.83 -7.45
N VAL A 235 -3.25 14.16 -6.60
CA VAL A 235 -2.84 13.77 -5.23
C VAL A 235 -2.07 12.46 -5.27
#